data_725a49310eba8ccd78590e5d4df2d49a
#
_entry.id   725a49310eba8ccd78590e5d4df2d49a
#
_cell.length_a   1.000
_cell.length_b   1.000
_cell.length_c   1.000
_cell.angle_alpha   90.00
_cell.angle_beta   90.00
_cell.angle_gamma   90.00
#
_symmetry.space_group_name_H-M   'P 1'
#
loop_
_entity.id
_entity.type
_entity.pdbx_description
1 polymer ?
#
loop_
_entity_poly.entity_id
_entity_poly.type
_entity_poly.pdbx_seq_one_letter_code
_entity_poly.pdbx_strand_id
1 'polypeptide(L)'
;MKGIDSIAKRALELKQSGMNDKEIARELHLSENTIVWLLTKGTKSQTAPSDTPLDVKIGWTSVGVFGTRISMLSSILADMLLEEAENGEYEVQTVAGLAINGIPLATYISEQLNIEFSVYRPPQKKEMAGALSSNYASVKGKDIAVVDDVIGTGETIIKAIEDLKSMGAKPKLILTIVNKTQLKDVEGVPIRSIVSARTLG
;
A
#
# COMPACT_ATOMS: atom_id res chain seq x y z
N MET A 1 13.18 -7.18 22.67
CA MET A 1 13.29 -8.62 22.37
C MET A 1 11.92 -9.29 22.17
N LYS A 2 10.88 -9.09 23.00
CA LYS A 2 9.53 -9.68 22.77
C LYS A 2 8.87 -9.35 21.40
N GLY A 3 9.29 -8.28 20.71
CA GLY A 3 8.70 -7.86 19.44
C GLY A 3 9.12 -8.69 18.22
N ILE A 4 10.40 -9.03 18.07
CA ILE A 4 10.92 -9.78 16.91
C ILE A 4 10.40 -11.22 16.93
N ASP A 5 10.40 -11.87 18.10
CA ASP A 5 9.90 -13.25 18.23
C ASP A 5 8.42 -13.36 17.87
N SER A 6 7.61 -12.36 18.25
CA SER A 6 6.18 -12.34 17.90
C SER A 6 5.95 -12.15 16.39
N ILE A 7 6.78 -11.34 15.73
CA ILE A 7 6.71 -11.11 14.28
C ILE A 7 7.19 -12.37 13.53
N ALA A 8 8.28 -12.98 13.97
CA ALA A 8 8.79 -14.22 13.39
C ALA A 8 7.76 -15.35 13.51
N LYS A 9 7.11 -15.48 14.68
CA LYS A 9 6.01 -16.44 14.87
C LYS A 9 4.85 -16.16 13.91
N ARG A 10 4.43 -14.91 13.79
CA ARG A 10 3.35 -14.55 12.88
C ARG A 10 3.69 -14.79 11.42
N ALA A 11 4.93 -14.49 11.00
CA ALA A 11 5.41 -14.81 9.65
C ALA A 11 5.38 -16.33 9.37
N LEU A 12 5.76 -17.14 10.37
CA LEU A 12 5.71 -18.60 10.26
C LEU A 12 4.26 -19.13 10.16
N GLU A 13 3.33 -18.60 10.95
CA GLU A 13 1.90 -18.95 10.87
C GLU A 13 1.33 -18.65 9.48
N LEU A 14 1.62 -17.47 8.92
CA LEU A 14 1.20 -17.08 7.58
C LEU A 14 1.83 -17.98 6.51
N LYS A 15 3.10 -18.37 6.69
CA LYS A 15 3.77 -19.31 5.78
C LYS A 15 3.10 -20.69 5.81
N GLN A 16 2.73 -21.17 6.99
CA GLN A 16 2.03 -22.44 7.19
C GLN A 16 0.59 -22.41 6.63
N SER A 17 -0.05 -21.26 6.58
CA SER A 17 -1.36 -21.08 5.93
C SER A 17 -1.29 -21.02 4.39
N GLY A 18 -0.08 -21.14 3.81
CA GLY A 18 0.11 -21.22 2.36
C GLY A 18 0.49 -19.90 1.69
N MET A 19 0.69 -18.80 2.46
CA MET A 19 1.12 -17.53 1.88
C MET A 19 2.59 -17.59 1.44
N ASN A 20 2.90 -16.98 0.31
CA ASN A 20 4.28 -16.80 -0.13
C ASN A 20 4.95 -15.61 0.57
N ASP A 21 6.30 -15.51 0.48
CA ASP A 21 7.07 -14.50 1.22
C ASP A 21 6.65 -13.07 0.85
N LYS A 22 6.26 -12.83 -0.39
CA LYS A 22 5.80 -11.54 -0.87
C LYS A 22 4.42 -11.15 -0.30
N GLU A 23 3.52 -12.11 -0.17
CA GLU A 23 2.22 -11.92 0.48
C GLU A 23 2.39 -11.65 1.97
N ILE A 24 3.27 -12.40 2.62
CA ILE A 24 3.61 -12.20 4.04
C ILE A 24 4.25 -10.82 4.25
N ALA A 25 5.13 -10.39 3.35
CA ALA A 25 5.76 -9.08 3.39
C ALA A 25 4.72 -7.94 3.32
N ARG A 26 3.74 -8.06 2.44
CA ARG A 26 2.62 -7.11 2.35
C ARG A 26 1.76 -7.13 3.60
N GLU A 27 1.36 -8.31 4.08
CA GLU A 27 0.50 -8.46 5.26
C GLU A 27 1.16 -7.92 6.54
N LEU A 28 2.47 -8.08 6.67
CA LEU A 28 3.23 -7.60 7.83
C LEU A 28 3.84 -6.21 7.65
N HIS A 29 3.66 -5.58 6.48
CA HIS A 29 4.26 -4.29 6.09
C HIS A 29 5.78 -4.26 6.26
N LEU A 30 6.43 -5.37 5.89
CA LEU A 30 7.88 -5.55 5.94
C LEU A 30 8.42 -5.80 4.52
N SER A 31 9.74 -5.62 4.34
CA SER A 31 10.39 -6.02 3.11
C SER A 31 10.43 -7.55 2.96
N GLU A 32 10.44 -8.05 1.72
CA GLU A 32 10.56 -9.49 1.44
C GLU A 32 11.84 -10.07 2.04
N ASN A 33 12.96 -9.31 1.98
CA ASN A 33 14.22 -9.69 2.61
C ASN A 33 14.09 -9.85 4.13
N THR A 34 13.35 -8.96 4.79
CA THR A 34 13.05 -9.06 6.23
C THR A 34 12.25 -10.32 6.54
N ILE A 35 11.28 -10.68 5.71
CA ILE A 35 10.50 -11.92 5.89
C ILE A 35 11.38 -13.15 5.73
N VAL A 36 12.19 -13.22 4.66
CA VAL A 36 13.14 -14.32 4.45
C VAL A 36 14.09 -14.46 5.65
N TRP A 37 14.60 -13.34 6.18
CA TRP A 37 15.44 -13.35 7.38
C TRP A 37 14.69 -13.87 8.61
N LEU A 38 13.46 -13.39 8.87
CA LEU A 38 12.63 -13.84 9.99
C LEU A 38 12.34 -15.34 9.93
N LEU A 39 12.04 -15.87 8.74
CA LEU A 39 11.73 -17.29 8.55
C LEU A 39 12.95 -18.20 8.65
N THR A 40 14.15 -17.70 8.29
CA THR A 40 15.37 -18.52 8.23
C THR A 40 16.26 -18.40 9.46
N LYS A 41 16.42 -17.20 9.99
CA LYS A 41 17.41 -16.87 11.04
C LYS A 41 16.84 -16.22 12.29
N GLY A 42 15.70 -15.55 12.18
CA GLY A 42 15.12 -14.72 13.24
C GLY A 42 14.77 -15.47 14.55
N THR A 43 14.64 -16.79 14.48
CA THR A 43 14.34 -17.65 15.66
C THR A 43 15.57 -18.22 16.35
N LYS A 44 16.78 -18.08 15.78
CA LYS A 44 18.01 -18.73 16.27
C LYS A 44 19.09 -17.78 16.77
N SER A 45 18.96 -16.47 16.59
CA SER A 45 19.99 -15.50 16.99
C SER A 45 19.40 -14.40 17.87
N GLN A 46 20.05 -14.17 19.00
CA GLN A 46 19.70 -13.07 19.93
C GLN A 46 20.19 -11.69 19.45
N THR A 47 20.98 -11.64 18.40
CA THR A 47 21.49 -10.40 17.78
C THR A 47 21.21 -10.45 16.30
N ALA A 48 20.54 -9.41 15.77
CA ALA A 48 20.39 -9.24 14.34
C ALA A 48 21.79 -9.16 13.71
N PRO A 49 22.07 -9.89 12.62
CA PRO A 49 23.32 -9.73 11.87
C PRO A 49 23.47 -8.28 11.39
N SER A 50 24.71 -7.80 11.22
CA SER A 50 25.02 -6.48 10.65
C SER A 50 24.38 -6.25 9.27
N ASP A 51 24.02 -7.31 8.57
CA ASP A 51 23.40 -7.29 7.24
C ASP A 51 21.87 -7.40 7.25
N THR A 52 21.21 -7.33 8.43
CA THR A 52 19.74 -7.32 8.50
C THR A 52 19.25 -5.99 7.93
N PRO A 53 18.36 -6.00 6.92
CA PRO A 53 17.80 -4.77 6.41
C PRO A 53 17.12 -3.99 7.55
N LEU A 54 17.51 -2.72 7.73
CA LEU A 54 16.80 -1.80 8.61
C LEU A 54 15.40 -1.62 8.05
N ASP A 55 14.40 -2.14 8.77
CA ASP A 55 12.99 -2.02 8.37
C ASP A 55 12.12 -1.61 9.55
N VAL A 56 11.10 -0.82 9.29
CA VAL A 56 10.13 -0.36 10.27
C VAL A 56 8.83 -1.10 10.06
N LYS A 57 8.42 -1.90 11.06
CA LYS A 57 7.09 -2.52 11.04
C LYS A 57 6.02 -1.47 11.30
N ILE A 58 5.12 -1.33 10.35
CA ILE A 58 3.91 -0.53 10.51
C ILE A 58 2.77 -1.45 10.96
N GLY A 59 2.11 -1.09 12.05
CA GLY A 59 0.92 -1.79 12.52
C GLY A 59 -0.18 -0.79 12.81
N TRP A 60 -1.32 -0.93 12.14
CA TRP A 60 -2.48 -0.05 12.31
C TRP A 60 -3.76 -0.81 12.68
N THR A 61 -3.61 -2.03 13.23
CA THR A 61 -4.72 -2.88 13.67
C THR A 61 -5.71 -2.17 14.59
N SER A 62 -5.21 -1.28 15.48
CA SER A 62 -6.07 -0.48 16.36
C SER A 62 -7.06 0.42 15.60
N VAL A 63 -6.75 0.77 14.37
CA VAL A 63 -7.63 1.52 13.47
C VAL A 63 -8.39 0.56 12.55
N GLY A 64 -7.70 -0.37 11.90
CA GLY A 64 -8.24 -1.23 10.85
C GLY A 64 -9.37 -2.18 11.29
N VAL A 65 -9.51 -2.46 12.60
CA VAL A 65 -10.60 -3.31 13.13
C VAL A 65 -11.94 -2.58 13.26
N PHE A 66 -11.99 -1.27 13.06
CA PHE A 66 -13.24 -0.48 13.18
C PHE A 66 -13.48 0.36 11.92
N GLY A 67 -14.61 0.12 11.25
CA GLY A 67 -15.00 0.86 10.03
C GLY A 67 -15.03 2.38 10.24
N THR A 68 -15.51 2.85 11.39
CA THR A 68 -15.52 4.29 11.73
C THR A 68 -14.12 4.90 11.75
N ARG A 69 -13.11 4.19 12.25
CA ARG A 69 -11.73 4.67 12.29
C ARG A 69 -11.10 4.68 10.90
N ILE A 70 -11.42 3.66 10.08
CA ILE A 70 -11.01 3.63 8.67
C ILE A 70 -11.63 4.82 7.93
N SER A 71 -12.93 5.08 8.13
CA SER A 71 -13.61 6.24 7.53
C SER A 71 -12.96 7.57 7.91
N MET A 72 -12.56 7.75 9.18
CA MET A 72 -11.86 8.96 9.64
C MET A 72 -10.52 9.16 8.93
N LEU A 73 -9.72 8.10 8.77
CA LEU A 73 -8.46 8.18 8.00
C LEU A 73 -8.74 8.46 6.51
N SER A 74 -9.79 7.87 5.97
CA SER A 74 -10.19 8.09 4.58
C SER A 74 -10.65 9.54 4.36
N SER A 75 -11.26 10.18 5.37
CA SER A 75 -11.62 11.60 5.31
C SER A 75 -10.40 12.50 5.19
N ILE A 76 -9.32 12.19 5.92
CA ILE A 76 -8.05 12.93 5.78
C ILE A 76 -7.48 12.75 4.37
N LEU A 77 -7.50 11.51 3.84
CA LEU A 77 -7.01 11.25 2.48
C LEU A 77 -7.90 11.90 1.41
N ALA A 78 -9.21 11.98 1.62
CA ALA A 78 -10.14 12.67 0.73
C ALA A 78 -9.88 14.18 0.70
N ASP A 79 -9.65 14.80 1.86
CA ASP A 79 -9.26 16.20 1.99
C ASP A 79 -7.95 16.50 1.24
N MET A 80 -6.92 15.66 1.45
CA MET A 80 -5.65 15.75 0.72
C MET A 80 -5.82 15.59 -0.80
N LEU A 81 -6.77 14.74 -1.25
CA LEU A 81 -7.09 14.59 -2.67
C LEU A 81 -7.69 15.88 -3.24
N LEU A 82 -8.65 16.48 -2.54
CA LEU A 82 -9.28 17.73 -2.97
C LEU A 82 -8.25 18.87 -3.04
N GLU A 83 -7.40 19.01 -2.03
CA GLU A 83 -6.32 20.00 -2.02
C GLU A 83 -5.37 19.85 -3.23
N GLU A 84 -4.93 18.62 -3.52
CA GLU A 84 -4.02 18.34 -4.64
C GLU A 84 -4.71 18.52 -6.00
N ALA A 85 -5.99 18.17 -6.11
CA ALA A 85 -6.76 18.35 -7.32
C ALA A 85 -6.98 19.84 -7.64
N GLU A 86 -7.27 20.65 -6.61
CA GLU A 86 -7.39 22.12 -6.75
C GLU A 86 -6.06 22.76 -7.16
N ASN A 87 -4.96 22.42 -6.47
CA ASN A 87 -3.63 22.93 -6.79
C ASN A 87 -3.13 22.51 -8.18
N GLY A 88 -3.51 21.32 -8.64
CA GLY A 88 -3.12 20.77 -9.94
C GLY A 88 -4.09 21.09 -11.08
N GLU A 89 -5.19 21.79 -10.82
CA GLU A 89 -6.25 22.13 -11.79
C GLU A 89 -6.76 20.87 -12.53
N TYR A 90 -7.03 19.77 -11.81
CA TYR A 90 -7.59 18.55 -12.38
C TYR A 90 -8.73 17.99 -11.52
N GLU A 91 -9.57 17.17 -12.12
CA GLU A 91 -10.67 16.48 -11.44
C GLU A 91 -10.45 14.98 -11.44
N VAL A 92 -10.46 14.37 -10.25
CA VAL A 92 -10.37 12.91 -10.12
C VAL A 92 -11.76 12.30 -10.31
N GLN A 93 -11.87 11.44 -11.30
CA GLN A 93 -13.13 10.78 -11.67
C GLN A 93 -13.31 9.42 -10.99
N THR A 94 -12.19 8.76 -10.64
CA THR A 94 -12.20 7.41 -10.07
C THR A 94 -11.11 7.28 -9.02
N VAL A 95 -11.41 6.67 -7.89
CA VAL A 95 -10.42 6.26 -6.91
C VAL A 95 -10.18 4.75 -7.02
N ALA A 96 -8.93 4.35 -7.19
CA ALA A 96 -8.51 2.96 -7.33
C ALA A 96 -7.82 2.46 -6.07
N GLY A 97 -8.45 1.54 -5.33
CA GLY A 97 -7.85 0.90 -4.16
C GLY A 97 -6.96 -0.28 -4.55
N LEU A 98 -5.73 -0.31 -4.04
CA LEU A 98 -4.85 -1.46 -4.18
C LEU A 98 -5.31 -2.58 -3.24
N ALA A 99 -5.49 -3.78 -3.80
CA ALA A 99 -5.87 -4.94 -3.00
C ALA A 99 -4.68 -5.40 -2.13
N ILE A 100 -4.92 -5.61 -0.83
CA ILE A 100 -6.21 -5.70 -0.15
C ILE A 100 -6.51 -4.43 0.66
N ASN A 101 -5.51 -3.83 1.29
CA ASN A 101 -5.68 -2.85 2.36
C ASN A 101 -6.09 -1.46 1.84
N GLY A 102 -5.76 -1.12 0.61
CA GLY A 102 -6.23 0.11 -0.04
C GLY A 102 -7.73 0.12 -0.38
N ILE A 103 -8.36 -1.07 -0.47
CA ILE A 103 -9.78 -1.18 -0.84
C ILE A 103 -10.69 -0.43 0.13
N PRO A 104 -10.69 -0.70 1.46
CA PRO A 104 -11.58 -0.02 2.37
C PRO A 104 -11.37 1.50 2.41
N LEU A 105 -10.11 1.97 2.29
CA LEU A 105 -9.79 3.39 2.23
C LEU A 105 -10.41 4.04 0.98
N ALA A 106 -10.18 3.45 -0.18
CA ALA A 106 -10.71 3.95 -1.45
C ALA A 106 -12.25 3.92 -1.50
N THR A 107 -12.87 2.91 -0.87
CA THR A 107 -14.33 2.82 -0.77
C THR A 107 -14.92 4.02 -0.02
N TYR A 108 -14.34 4.38 1.13
CA TYR A 108 -14.81 5.53 1.91
C TYR A 108 -14.50 6.87 1.21
N ILE A 109 -13.37 7.00 0.51
CA ILE A 109 -13.07 8.19 -0.30
C ILE A 109 -14.10 8.34 -1.42
N SER A 110 -14.40 7.25 -2.15
CA SER A 110 -15.41 7.22 -3.20
C SER A 110 -16.79 7.65 -2.70
N GLU A 111 -17.19 7.14 -1.55
CA GLU A 111 -18.47 7.49 -0.92
C GLU A 111 -18.53 8.97 -0.53
N GLN A 112 -17.49 9.50 0.11
CA GLN A 112 -17.46 10.89 0.59
C GLN A 112 -17.41 11.91 -0.55
N LEU A 113 -16.68 11.60 -1.62
CA LEU A 113 -16.53 12.49 -2.78
C LEU A 113 -17.55 12.23 -3.88
N ASN A 114 -18.38 11.18 -3.74
CA ASN A 114 -19.31 10.73 -4.75
C ASN A 114 -18.69 10.54 -6.14
N ILE A 115 -17.48 9.92 -6.16
CA ILE A 115 -16.74 9.57 -7.37
C ILE A 115 -16.70 8.06 -7.58
N GLU A 116 -16.35 7.62 -8.76
CA GLU A 116 -16.29 6.19 -9.07
C GLU A 116 -15.21 5.45 -8.27
N PHE A 117 -15.45 4.15 -8.06
CA PHE A 117 -14.54 3.26 -7.33
C PHE A 117 -14.05 2.11 -8.21
N SER A 118 -12.77 1.81 -8.12
CA SER A 118 -12.13 0.67 -8.80
C SER A 118 -11.22 -0.10 -7.85
N VAL A 119 -10.94 -1.35 -8.19
CA VAL A 119 -10.04 -2.22 -7.41
C VAL A 119 -8.94 -2.74 -8.33
N TYR A 120 -7.70 -2.38 -8.00
CA TYR A 120 -6.52 -2.94 -8.65
C TYR A 120 -5.93 -4.06 -7.80
N ARG A 121 -5.67 -5.20 -8.44
CA ARG A 121 -5.01 -6.37 -7.84
C ARG A 121 -3.58 -6.47 -8.35
N PRO A 122 -2.58 -6.27 -7.49
CA PRO A 122 -1.19 -6.45 -7.87
C PRO A 122 -0.91 -7.88 -8.37
N PRO A 123 0.01 -8.06 -9.31
CA PRO A 123 0.36 -9.38 -9.82
C PRO A 123 1.00 -10.25 -8.73
N GLN A 124 0.80 -11.55 -8.81
CA GLN A 124 1.45 -12.53 -7.92
C GLN A 124 2.93 -12.70 -8.26
N LYS A 125 3.29 -12.58 -9.54
CA LYS A 125 4.68 -12.67 -10.04
C LYS A 125 5.08 -11.36 -10.72
N LYS A 126 6.36 -10.99 -10.60
CA LYS A 126 6.87 -9.71 -11.15
C LYS A 126 6.68 -9.56 -12.67
N GLU A 127 6.72 -10.68 -13.40
CA GLU A 127 6.60 -10.71 -14.86
C GLU A 127 5.16 -10.60 -15.36
N MET A 128 4.18 -10.69 -14.47
CA MET A 128 2.76 -10.57 -14.81
C MET A 128 2.28 -9.13 -14.64
N ALA A 129 1.25 -8.76 -15.40
CA ALA A 129 0.50 -7.55 -15.15
C ALA A 129 -0.50 -7.77 -14.00
N GLY A 130 -0.80 -6.71 -13.26
CA GLY A 130 -1.92 -6.68 -12.34
C GLY A 130 -3.25 -6.63 -13.10
N ALA A 131 -4.35 -6.72 -12.38
CA ALA A 131 -5.67 -6.76 -12.97
C ALA A 131 -6.64 -5.83 -12.25
N LEU A 132 -7.54 -5.21 -13.01
CA LEU A 132 -8.72 -4.55 -12.46
C LEU A 132 -9.83 -5.57 -12.24
N SER A 133 -10.59 -5.38 -11.18
CA SER A 133 -11.78 -6.19 -10.94
C SER A 133 -12.93 -5.72 -11.84
N SER A 134 -13.51 -6.63 -12.61
CA SER A 134 -14.54 -6.34 -13.63
C SER A 134 -15.87 -5.82 -13.08
N ASN A 135 -16.11 -5.95 -11.77
CA ASN A 135 -17.35 -5.52 -11.13
C ASN A 135 -17.34 -4.04 -10.69
N TYR A 136 -16.22 -3.35 -10.89
CA TYR A 136 -16.04 -1.95 -10.50
C TYR A 136 -15.77 -1.06 -11.71
N ALA A 137 -15.61 0.23 -11.48
CA ALA A 137 -15.46 1.21 -12.56
C ALA A 137 -14.23 0.91 -13.44
N SER A 138 -14.38 1.16 -14.74
CA SER A 138 -13.25 1.20 -15.66
C SER A 138 -12.42 2.46 -15.43
N VAL A 139 -11.11 2.33 -15.52
CA VAL A 139 -10.17 3.46 -15.39
C VAL A 139 -9.76 4.08 -16.74
N LYS A 140 -10.16 3.46 -17.85
CA LYS A 140 -9.72 3.86 -19.20
C LYS A 140 -10.14 5.28 -19.54
N GLY A 141 -9.16 6.12 -19.86
CA GLY A 141 -9.35 7.52 -20.26
C GLY A 141 -9.58 8.49 -19.10
N LYS A 142 -9.67 7.99 -17.86
CA LYS A 142 -10.04 8.79 -16.68
C LYS A 142 -8.82 9.25 -15.89
N ASP A 143 -8.96 10.40 -15.26
CA ASP A 143 -8.07 10.90 -14.23
C ASP A 143 -8.39 10.16 -12.93
N ILE A 144 -7.39 9.51 -12.33
CA ILE A 144 -7.59 8.63 -11.17
C ILE A 144 -6.66 8.98 -10.01
N ALA A 145 -7.13 8.75 -8.78
CA ALA A 145 -6.28 8.65 -7.60
C ALA A 145 -6.07 7.17 -7.24
N VAL A 146 -4.85 6.82 -6.81
CA VAL A 146 -4.49 5.46 -6.38
C VAL A 146 -4.29 5.44 -4.88
N VAL A 147 -4.88 4.47 -4.18
CA VAL A 147 -4.88 4.44 -2.71
C VAL A 147 -4.34 3.11 -2.19
N ASP A 148 -3.40 3.18 -1.24
CA ASP A 148 -2.90 2.04 -0.47
C ASP A 148 -2.74 2.42 1.00
N ASP A 149 -2.55 1.44 1.90
CA ASP A 149 -2.33 1.73 3.31
C ASP A 149 -0.87 2.08 3.61
N VAL A 150 0.08 1.29 3.12
CA VAL A 150 1.52 1.46 3.40
C VAL A 150 2.36 1.25 2.15
N ILE A 151 3.10 2.27 1.75
CA ILE A 151 4.14 2.14 0.73
C ILE A 151 5.42 1.68 1.44
N GLY A 152 5.75 0.39 1.31
CA GLY A 152 6.92 -0.25 1.95
C GLY A 152 8.21 -0.03 1.17
N THR A 153 8.46 -0.81 0.13
CA THR A 153 9.63 -0.69 -0.78
C THR A 153 9.34 0.18 -2.00
N GLY A 154 8.09 0.45 -2.29
CA GLY A 154 7.66 1.16 -3.50
C GLY A 154 7.37 0.23 -4.70
N GLU A 155 7.84 -1.02 -4.70
CA GLU A 155 7.68 -1.92 -5.86
C GLU A 155 6.21 -2.11 -6.27
N THR A 156 5.32 -2.28 -5.31
CA THR A 156 3.89 -2.50 -5.59
C THR A 156 3.25 -1.28 -6.24
N ILE A 157 3.55 -0.08 -5.72
CA ILE A 157 2.95 1.14 -6.24
C ILE A 157 3.53 1.52 -7.60
N ILE A 158 4.84 1.32 -7.83
CA ILE A 158 5.47 1.52 -9.15
C ILE A 158 4.76 0.63 -10.17
N LYS A 159 4.67 -0.67 -9.88
CA LYS A 159 4.00 -1.62 -10.79
C LYS A 159 2.52 -1.29 -11.02
N ALA A 160 1.81 -0.82 -10.00
CA ALA A 160 0.42 -0.42 -10.14
C ALA A 160 0.26 0.79 -11.08
N ILE A 161 1.13 1.80 -10.97
CA ILE A 161 1.10 2.97 -11.85
C ILE A 161 1.40 2.60 -13.31
N GLU A 162 2.44 1.76 -13.56
CA GLU A 162 2.75 1.25 -14.89
C GLU A 162 1.56 0.52 -15.52
N ASP A 163 0.98 -0.43 -14.77
CA ASP A 163 -0.14 -1.24 -15.26
C ASP A 163 -1.39 -0.39 -15.53
N LEU A 164 -1.74 0.52 -14.60
CA LEU A 164 -2.90 1.40 -14.75
C LEU A 164 -2.74 2.34 -15.96
N LYS A 165 -1.54 2.90 -16.17
CA LYS A 165 -1.23 3.68 -17.39
C LYS A 165 -1.38 2.82 -18.65
N SER A 166 -0.89 1.58 -18.64
CA SER A 166 -1.02 0.64 -19.76
C SER A 166 -2.48 0.29 -20.08
N MET A 167 -3.36 0.30 -19.07
CA MET A 167 -4.82 0.13 -19.19
C MET A 167 -5.54 1.40 -19.64
N GLY A 168 -4.78 2.48 -19.90
CA GLY A 168 -5.31 3.75 -20.39
C GLY A 168 -5.81 4.70 -19.31
N ALA A 169 -5.51 4.44 -18.04
CA ALA A 169 -5.77 5.39 -16.96
C ALA A 169 -4.78 6.57 -16.99
N LYS A 170 -5.17 7.66 -16.36
CA LYS A 170 -4.33 8.84 -16.12
C LYS A 170 -4.16 9.05 -14.62
N PRO A 171 -3.23 8.33 -13.95
CA PRO A 171 -3.00 8.52 -12.53
C PRO A 171 -2.52 9.96 -12.26
N LYS A 172 -3.19 10.64 -11.32
CA LYS A 172 -2.90 12.03 -10.92
C LYS A 172 -2.29 12.12 -9.55
N LEU A 173 -2.65 11.18 -8.66
CA LEU A 173 -2.27 11.22 -7.27
C LEU A 173 -2.17 9.82 -6.68
N ILE A 174 -1.18 9.60 -5.81
CA ILE A 174 -1.05 8.42 -4.97
C ILE A 174 -1.25 8.85 -3.52
N LEU A 175 -2.19 8.20 -2.83
CA LEU A 175 -2.54 8.45 -1.44
C LEU A 175 -2.20 7.24 -0.58
N THR A 176 -1.61 7.47 0.59
CA THR A 176 -1.31 6.39 1.54
C THR A 176 -1.36 6.87 3.00
N ILE A 177 -1.63 5.95 3.92
CA ILE A 177 -1.52 6.27 5.35
C ILE A 177 -0.03 6.49 5.70
N VAL A 178 0.85 5.55 5.28
CA VAL A 178 2.28 5.62 5.62
C VAL A 178 3.15 5.42 4.40
N ASN A 179 4.05 6.36 4.13
CA ASN A 179 5.13 6.21 3.16
C ASN A 179 6.45 5.94 3.89
N LYS A 180 7.00 4.72 3.72
CA LYS A 180 8.32 4.30 4.26
C LYS A 180 9.46 4.60 3.30
N THR A 181 9.16 4.98 2.05
CA THR A 181 10.16 5.26 1.01
C THR A 181 10.58 6.72 1.02
N GLN A 182 11.63 7.04 0.26
CA GLN A 182 12.01 8.43 -0.03
C GLN A 182 11.34 8.96 -1.31
N LEU A 183 10.51 8.14 -1.97
CA LEU A 183 9.81 8.54 -3.18
C LEU A 183 8.83 9.67 -2.89
N LYS A 184 8.90 10.71 -3.69
CA LYS A 184 7.94 11.82 -3.68
C LYS A 184 6.91 11.66 -4.78
N ASP A 185 7.24 10.90 -5.80
CA ASP A 185 6.39 10.57 -6.95
C ASP A 185 6.77 9.20 -7.54
N VAL A 186 5.90 8.68 -8.40
CA VAL A 186 6.16 7.54 -9.27
C VAL A 186 5.84 7.95 -10.69
N GLU A 187 6.85 8.01 -11.56
CA GLU A 187 6.71 8.42 -12.96
C GLU A 187 5.95 9.76 -13.13
N GLY A 188 6.24 10.72 -12.27
CA GLY A 188 5.61 12.03 -12.26
C GLY A 188 4.24 12.08 -11.57
N VAL A 189 3.75 10.98 -11.00
CA VAL A 189 2.52 10.93 -10.19
C VAL A 189 2.90 11.17 -8.72
N PRO A 190 2.49 12.29 -8.12
CA PRO A 190 2.89 12.64 -6.75
C PRO A 190 2.35 11.66 -5.72
N ILE A 191 3.11 11.45 -4.64
CA ILE A 191 2.71 10.68 -3.47
C ILE A 191 2.41 11.64 -2.33
N ARG A 192 1.23 11.48 -1.72
CA ARG A 192 0.85 12.14 -0.47
C ARG A 192 0.57 11.08 0.59
N SER A 193 1.10 11.29 1.78
CA SER A 193 0.94 10.37 2.90
C SER A 193 0.59 11.12 4.17
N ILE A 194 -0.26 10.51 5.01
CA ILE A 194 -0.57 11.06 6.33
C ILE A 194 0.70 11.06 7.20
N VAL A 195 1.50 10.00 7.09
CA VAL A 195 2.75 9.81 7.85
C VAL A 195 3.90 9.42 6.92
N SER A 196 5.05 10.04 7.09
CA SER A 196 6.31 9.58 6.50
C SER A 196 7.16 8.91 7.56
N ALA A 197 7.54 7.64 7.35
CA ALA A 197 8.44 6.90 8.23
C ALA A 197 9.83 6.78 7.59
N ARG A 198 10.88 7.18 8.31
CA ARG A 198 12.27 7.12 7.83
C ARG A 198 13.11 6.35 8.85
N THR A 199 14.00 5.50 8.37
CA THR A 199 15.09 4.96 9.19
C THR A 199 16.20 6.01 9.23
N LEU A 200 16.60 6.39 10.44
CA LEU A 200 17.81 7.18 10.65
C LEU A 200 18.96 6.20 10.78
N GLY A 201 19.75 6.04 9.72
CA GLY A 201 20.94 5.21 9.66
C GLY A 201 22.14 5.84 10.34
#